data_b26514249a2caee433b192edfc1675d2
#
_entry.id   b26514249a2caee433b192edfc1675d2
#
_cell.length_a   1.000
_cell.length_b   1.000
_cell.length_c   1.000
_cell.angle_alpha   90.00
_cell.angle_beta   90.00
_cell.angle_gamma   90.00
#
_symmetry.space_group_name_H-M   'P 1'
#
loop_
_entity.id
_entity.type
_entity.pdbx_description
1 polymer ?
#
loop_
_entity_poly.entity_id
_entity_poly.type
_entity_poly.pdbx_seq_one_letter_code
_entity_poly.pdbx_strand_id
1 'polypeptide(L)' 'MPQTYETGQMTDGEIRQAFARCFATREGRIALSFLNRITLGRYLGPESTADELRHLEGQRHLVSYINALAGYHNN' A
#
# COMPACT_ATOMS: atom_id res chain seq x y z
N MET A 1 -11.44 18.87 -13.34
CA MET A 1 -10.94 18.84 -11.94
C MET A 1 -11.22 17.49 -11.32
N PRO A 2 -10.21 16.86 -10.74
CA PRO A 2 -10.50 15.61 -10.03
C PRO A 2 -11.38 15.91 -8.82
N GLN A 3 -12.35 15.04 -8.61
CA GLN A 3 -13.21 15.15 -7.43
C GLN A 3 -12.45 14.60 -6.23
N THR A 4 -12.56 15.31 -5.11
CA THR A 4 -12.04 14.82 -3.84
C THR A 4 -13.19 14.17 -3.09
N TYR A 5 -13.06 12.88 -2.77
CA TYR A 5 -14.06 12.17 -1.98
C TYR A 5 -13.74 12.30 -0.50
N GLU A 6 -14.75 12.60 0.30
CA GLU A 6 -14.61 12.68 1.74
C GLU A 6 -14.78 11.28 2.34
N THR A 7 -13.68 10.58 2.51
CA THR A 7 -13.71 9.20 3.00
C THR A 7 -14.19 9.08 4.44
N GLY A 8 -14.15 10.19 5.20
CA GLY A 8 -14.67 10.19 6.56
C GLY A 8 -16.15 9.86 6.68
N GLN A 9 -16.91 10.00 5.57
CA GLN A 9 -18.33 9.67 5.53
C GLN A 9 -18.59 8.28 4.96
N MET A 10 -17.53 7.56 4.55
CA MET A 10 -17.66 6.22 3.99
C MET A 10 -17.47 5.16 5.07
N THR A 11 -18.14 4.03 4.91
CA THR A 11 -17.94 2.88 5.79
C THR A 11 -16.62 2.18 5.45
N ASP A 12 -16.10 1.43 6.40
CA ASP A 12 -14.89 0.62 6.18
C ASP A 12 -15.10 -0.35 5.02
N GLY A 13 -16.30 -0.91 4.88
CA GLY A 13 -16.63 -1.82 3.79
C GLY A 13 -16.56 -1.14 2.43
N GLU A 14 -17.05 0.10 2.34
CA GLU A 14 -16.98 0.87 1.10
C GLU A 14 -15.53 1.18 0.71
N ILE A 15 -14.71 1.53 1.69
CA ILE A 15 -13.29 1.79 1.45
C ILE A 15 -12.57 0.53 0.97
N ARG A 16 -12.79 -0.61 1.66
CA ARG A 16 -12.19 -1.89 1.28
C ARG A 16 -12.63 -2.30 -0.13
N GLN A 17 -13.89 -2.10 -0.46
CA GLN A 17 -14.42 -2.44 -1.79
C GLN A 17 -13.73 -1.60 -2.87
N ALA A 18 -13.52 -0.31 -2.61
CA ALA A 18 -12.82 0.58 -3.53
C ALA A 18 -11.39 0.09 -3.79
N PHE A 19 -10.67 -0.28 -2.74
CA PHE A 19 -9.31 -0.82 -2.87
C PHE A 19 -9.30 -2.14 -3.63
N ALA A 20 -10.21 -3.05 -3.29
CA ALA A 20 -10.28 -4.35 -3.94
C ALA A 20 -10.55 -4.20 -5.45
N ARG A 21 -11.47 -3.34 -5.83
CA ARG A 21 -11.79 -3.10 -7.24
C ARG A 21 -10.63 -2.42 -7.98
N CYS A 22 -10.02 -1.42 -7.35
CA CYS A 22 -8.91 -0.68 -7.94
C CYS A 22 -7.75 -1.62 -8.28
N PHE A 23 -7.37 -2.48 -7.35
CA PHE A 23 -6.22 -3.35 -7.52
C PHE A 23 -6.56 -4.72 -8.14
N ALA A 24 -7.83 -4.96 -8.50
CA ALA A 24 -8.22 -6.15 -9.24
C ALA A 24 -7.94 -6.02 -10.74
N THR A 25 -7.81 -4.80 -11.25
CA THR A 25 -7.48 -4.59 -12.66
C THR A 25 -6.03 -4.98 -12.95
N ARG A 26 -5.71 -5.21 -14.23
CA ARG A 26 -4.34 -5.53 -14.63
C ARG A 26 -3.37 -4.43 -14.20
N GLU A 27 -3.71 -3.19 -14.47
CA GLU A 27 -2.88 -2.03 -14.14
C GLU A 27 -2.76 -1.86 -12.62
N GLY A 28 -3.83 -2.10 -11.90
CA GLY A 28 -3.82 -2.04 -10.43
C GLY A 28 -2.89 -3.09 -9.83
N ARG A 29 -2.91 -4.30 -10.38
CA ARG A 29 -2.00 -5.37 -9.93
C ARG A 29 -0.55 -5.05 -10.20
N ILE A 30 -0.27 -4.48 -11.36
CA ILE A 30 1.09 -4.06 -11.72
C ILE A 30 1.56 -2.96 -10.76
N ALA A 31 0.71 -1.97 -10.52
CA ALA A 31 1.04 -0.87 -9.60
C ALA A 31 1.31 -1.37 -8.19
N LEU A 32 0.45 -2.24 -7.67
CA LEU A 32 0.62 -2.76 -6.32
C LEU A 32 1.85 -3.66 -6.22
N SER A 33 2.11 -4.47 -7.25
CA SER A 33 3.31 -5.31 -7.30
C SER A 33 4.58 -4.45 -7.26
N PHE A 34 4.59 -3.34 -7.96
CA PHE A 34 5.71 -2.41 -7.93
C PHE A 34 5.89 -1.78 -6.55
N LEU A 35 4.78 -1.33 -5.93
CA LEU A 35 4.83 -0.78 -4.57
C LEU A 35 5.37 -1.79 -3.56
N ASN A 36 4.96 -3.04 -3.67
CA ASN A 36 5.47 -4.11 -2.83
C ASN A 36 6.97 -4.29 -3.02
N ARG A 37 7.43 -4.26 -4.27
CA ARG A 37 8.85 -4.47 -4.59
C ARG A 37 9.72 -3.37 -3.99
N ILE A 38 9.31 -2.11 -4.08
CA ILE A 38 10.13 -0.99 -3.63
C ILE A 38 10.04 -0.74 -2.12
N THR A 39 9.17 -1.45 -1.41
CA THR A 39 8.99 -1.31 0.04
C THR A 39 9.26 -2.62 0.76
N LEU A 40 8.33 -3.58 0.63
CA LEU A 40 8.43 -4.85 1.35
C LEU A 40 9.61 -5.71 0.88
N GLY A 41 9.93 -5.62 -0.42
CA GLY A 41 11.05 -6.36 -1.01
C GLY A 41 12.38 -5.63 -0.96
N ARG A 42 12.41 -4.43 -0.39
CA ARG A 42 13.64 -3.63 -0.34
C ARG A 42 14.42 -3.93 0.92
N TYR A 43 15.72 -4.08 0.77
CA TYR A 43 16.63 -4.27 1.90
C TYR A 43 17.61 -3.11 1.93
N LEU A 44 17.87 -2.60 3.14
CA LEU A 44 18.89 -1.59 3.36
C LEU A 44 20.20 -2.28 3.74
N GLY A 45 21.31 -1.70 3.27
CA GLY A 45 22.63 -2.21 3.59
C GLY A 45 23.00 -1.99 5.06
N PRO A 46 24.10 -2.63 5.52
CA PRO A 46 24.52 -2.54 6.92
C PRO A 46 24.94 -1.14 7.35
N GLU A 47 25.20 -0.24 6.38
CA GLU A 47 25.58 1.14 6.65
C GLU A 47 24.39 2.07 6.78
N SER A 48 23.18 1.55 6.69
CA SER A 48 21.98 2.36 6.76
C SER A 48 21.78 2.92 8.16
N THR A 49 21.28 4.16 8.20
CA THR A 49 21.00 4.82 9.47
C THR A 49 19.68 4.33 10.06
N ALA A 50 19.50 4.56 11.36
CA ALA A 50 18.22 4.27 12.02
C ALA A 50 17.07 5.06 11.43
N ASP A 51 17.34 6.30 10.99
CA ASP A 51 16.31 7.14 10.36
C ASP A 51 15.89 6.59 9.01
N GLU A 52 16.85 6.12 8.20
CA GLU A 52 16.54 5.48 6.92
C GLU A 52 15.71 4.23 7.13
N LEU A 53 16.05 3.43 8.12
CA LEU A 53 15.29 2.21 8.44
C LEU A 53 13.87 2.54 8.88
N ARG A 54 13.71 3.54 9.76
CA ARG A 54 12.38 3.96 10.20
C ARG A 54 11.54 4.48 9.05
N HIS A 55 12.16 5.22 8.12
CA HIS A 55 11.46 5.72 6.94
C HIS A 55 10.95 4.57 6.08
N LEU A 56 11.81 3.57 5.83
CA LEU A 56 11.41 2.40 5.05
C LEU A 56 10.32 1.60 5.77
N GLU A 57 10.43 1.43 7.09
CA GLU A 57 9.42 0.71 7.86
C GLU A 57 8.05 1.40 7.80
N GLY A 58 8.04 2.75 7.79
CA GLY A 58 6.80 3.51 7.60
C GLY A 58 6.17 3.24 6.24
N GLN A 59 6.99 3.20 5.18
CA GLN A 59 6.53 2.88 3.84
C GLN A 59 6.00 1.44 3.76
N ARG A 60 6.71 0.49 4.36
CA ARG A 60 6.28 -0.91 4.43
C ARG A 60 4.95 -1.06 5.14
N HIS A 61 4.77 -0.34 6.25
CA HIS A 61 3.53 -0.37 7.01
C HIS A 61 2.35 0.10 6.15
N LEU A 62 2.52 1.21 5.43
CA LEU A 62 1.47 1.74 4.57
C LEU A 62 1.13 0.75 3.45
N VAL A 63 2.14 0.20 2.78
CA VAL A 63 1.89 -0.73 1.67
C VAL A 63 1.25 -2.03 2.17
N SER A 64 1.65 -2.52 3.35
CA SER A 64 0.98 -3.68 3.98
C SER A 64 -0.49 -3.39 4.25
N TYR A 65 -0.79 -2.17 4.71
CA TYR A 65 -2.16 -1.74 4.94
C TYR A 65 -2.96 -1.72 3.63
N ILE A 66 -2.37 -1.20 2.55
CA ILE A 66 -2.99 -1.20 1.22
C ILE A 66 -3.29 -2.61 0.76
N ASN A 67 -2.33 -3.53 0.92
CA ASN A 67 -2.54 -4.95 0.57
C ASN A 67 -3.72 -5.54 1.33
N ALA A 68 -3.81 -5.25 2.62
CA ALA A 68 -4.91 -5.77 3.46
C ALA A 68 -6.26 -5.21 2.99
N LEU A 69 -6.33 -3.92 2.70
CA LEU A 69 -7.56 -3.29 2.19
C LEU A 69 -7.97 -3.88 0.85
N ALA A 70 -7.00 -4.15 -0.02
CA ALA A 70 -7.25 -4.73 -1.35
C ALA A 70 -7.57 -6.22 -1.30
N GLY A 71 -7.47 -6.86 -0.15
CA GLY A 71 -7.75 -8.28 0.00
C GLY A 71 -6.58 -9.20 -0.29
N TYR A 72 -5.37 -8.66 -0.44
CA TYR A 72 -4.16 -9.46 -0.61
C TYR A 72 -3.51 -9.70 0.75
N HIS A 73 -3.20 -10.93 1.04
CA HIS A 73 -2.55 -11.31 2.30
C HIS A 73 -1.12 -11.75 2.02
N ASN A 74 -0.19 -11.14 2.74
CA ASN A 74 1.21 -11.57 2.72
C ASN A 74 1.39 -12.66 3.77
N ASN A 75 1.56 -13.86 3.30
CA ASN A 75 1.90 -14.99 4.16
C ASN A 75 3.39 -15.29 4.03
#